data_9d791819845e44540522259c2d33d325
#
_entry.id   9d791819845e44540522259c2d33d325
#
_cell.length_a   1.000
_cell.length_b   1.000
_cell.length_c   1.000
_cell.angle_alpha   90.00
_cell.angle_beta   90.00
_cell.angle_gamma   90.00
#
_symmetry.space_group_name_H-M   'P 1'
#
loop_
_entity.id
_entity.type
_entity.pdbx_description
1 polymer ?
#
loop_
_entity_poly.entity_id
_entity_poly.type
_entity_poly.pdbx_seq_one_letter_code
_entity_poly.pdbx_strand_id
1 'polypeptide(L)'
;MDTSQKNTDEKFMSRCLQLAANGIQGARPNPMVGAVIVAGGRIIGEGYHVRYGKGHAEVNAFASVRSEDEPLLPESTIYVSLEPCSHYGKTPPCADLIISKAVKRVVVGCIDPFAKVQGRGIEKIRQAGIEVTVGILEQECQWLNRRFFTYHSKHRPYIILKWAQTANGFIDDHFQPLMISNEQTQMLSHQLRAEEDAILVGHTTFNRDQPRLDVRHWHGSKPRRIVLTHDRPLPQLMDDLYQHEVQSLIVEGGRQTHESFLQTGLWDEIRVETNHLLMVSDGTHAPQLPAQGRLRSHQSYAGNNLEVYTK
;
A
#
# COMPACT_ATOMS: atom_id res chain seq x y z
N MET A 1 16.14 -24.09 -5.20
CA MET A 1 17.02 -22.96 -4.75
C MET A 1 17.67 -23.42 -3.45
N ASP A 2 18.98 -23.26 -3.33
CA ASP A 2 19.71 -23.53 -2.07
C ASP A 2 19.23 -22.55 -0.98
N THR A 3 19.14 -23.03 0.28
CA THR A 3 18.69 -22.23 1.43
C THR A 3 19.55 -20.99 1.65
N SER A 4 20.86 -21.07 1.41
CA SER A 4 21.80 -19.96 1.52
C SER A 4 21.49 -18.86 0.48
N GLN A 5 21.23 -19.26 -0.77
CA GLN A 5 20.86 -18.33 -1.85
C GLN A 5 19.51 -17.67 -1.57
N LYS A 6 18.53 -18.44 -1.07
CA LYS A 6 17.20 -17.90 -0.70
C LYS A 6 17.34 -16.82 0.38
N ASN A 7 18.09 -17.06 1.45
CA ASN A 7 18.29 -16.08 2.52
C ASN A 7 18.97 -14.80 2.00
N THR A 8 19.92 -14.96 1.07
CA THR A 8 20.58 -13.81 0.41
C THR A 8 19.60 -13.00 -0.43
N ASP A 9 18.76 -13.67 -1.22
CA ASP A 9 17.77 -13.03 -2.06
C ASP A 9 16.70 -12.30 -1.23
N GLU A 10 16.22 -12.91 -0.13
CA GLU A 10 15.29 -12.28 0.80
C GLU A 10 15.88 -11.04 1.47
N LYS A 11 17.16 -11.07 1.85
CA LYS A 11 17.86 -9.91 2.42
C LYS A 11 17.84 -8.71 1.47
N PHE A 12 18.23 -8.91 0.21
CA PHE A 12 18.27 -7.79 -0.75
C PHE A 12 16.87 -7.39 -1.24
N MET A 13 15.93 -8.32 -1.33
CA MET A 13 14.53 -7.99 -1.61
C MET A 13 13.89 -7.19 -0.46
N SER A 14 14.22 -7.49 0.79
CA SER A 14 13.81 -6.65 1.94
C SER A 14 14.33 -5.22 1.80
N ARG A 15 15.56 -5.04 1.28
CA ARG A 15 16.08 -3.70 0.98
C ARG A 15 15.30 -3.01 -0.13
N CYS A 16 14.91 -3.73 -1.19
CA CYS A 16 14.03 -3.20 -2.23
C CYS A 16 12.71 -2.69 -1.64
N LEU A 17 12.09 -3.45 -0.72
CA LEU A 17 10.84 -3.08 -0.06
C LEU A 17 11.00 -1.81 0.81
N GLN A 18 12.11 -1.69 1.56
CA GLN A 18 12.42 -0.49 2.35
C GLN A 18 12.54 0.75 1.45
N LEU A 19 13.25 0.62 0.33
CA LEU A 19 13.41 1.70 -0.64
C LEU A 19 12.05 2.07 -1.28
N ALA A 20 11.30 1.07 -1.72
CA ALA A 20 9.99 1.25 -2.35
C ALA A 20 9.00 2.02 -1.46
N ALA A 21 8.99 1.75 -0.16
CA ALA A 21 8.12 2.42 0.81
C ALA A 21 8.30 3.95 0.82
N ASN A 22 9.49 4.49 0.48
CA ASN A 22 9.70 5.92 0.37
C ASN A 22 8.90 6.57 -0.78
N GLY A 23 8.41 5.76 -1.73
CA GLY A 23 7.58 6.22 -2.85
C GLY A 23 6.13 6.54 -2.51
N ILE A 24 5.66 6.28 -1.26
CA ILE A 24 4.24 6.33 -0.89
C ILE A 24 3.55 7.67 -1.19
N GLN A 25 4.25 8.78 -1.07
CA GLN A 25 3.72 10.12 -1.34
C GLN A 25 3.86 10.56 -2.81
N GLY A 26 4.79 9.98 -3.56
CA GLY A 26 5.16 10.50 -4.87
C GLY A 26 4.88 9.57 -6.05
N ALA A 27 4.92 8.27 -5.85
CA ALA A 27 4.82 7.30 -6.95
C ALA A 27 3.43 7.25 -7.61
N ARG A 28 2.37 7.47 -6.84
CA ARG A 28 0.97 7.37 -7.33
C ARG A 28 0.70 8.23 -8.57
N PRO A 29 -0.10 7.72 -9.52
CA PRO A 29 -0.85 6.47 -9.55
C PRO A 29 -0.01 5.21 -9.86
N ASN A 30 1.30 5.32 -10.09
CA ASN A 30 2.21 4.19 -10.30
C ASN A 30 2.43 3.40 -9.01
N PRO A 31 2.82 2.10 -9.11
CA PRO A 31 3.18 1.30 -7.94
C PRO A 31 4.48 1.80 -7.29
N MET A 32 4.62 1.52 -6.01
CA MET A 32 5.85 1.70 -5.26
C MET A 32 6.82 0.58 -5.62
N VAL A 33 7.96 0.92 -6.22
CA VAL A 33 8.98 -0.04 -6.64
C VAL A 33 10.33 0.37 -6.08
N GLY A 34 11.09 -0.60 -5.61
CA GLY A 34 12.49 -0.46 -5.21
C GLY A 34 13.36 -1.43 -5.99
N ALA A 35 14.58 -1.03 -6.29
CA ALA A 35 15.57 -1.84 -6.98
C ALA A 35 16.95 -1.73 -6.29
N VAL A 36 17.66 -2.86 -6.24
CA VAL A 36 19.00 -2.98 -5.65
C VAL A 36 19.90 -3.80 -6.58
N ILE A 37 21.09 -3.31 -6.86
CA ILE A 37 22.10 -3.98 -7.70
C ILE A 37 23.24 -4.44 -6.79
N VAL A 38 23.56 -5.74 -6.88
CA VAL A 38 24.54 -6.40 -6.00
C VAL A 38 25.62 -7.09 -6.82
N ALA A 39 26.88 -6.83 -6.50
CA ALA A 39 28.03 -7.53 -7.03
C ALA A 39 28.96 -7.96 -5.90
N GLY A 40 29.44 -9.20 -5.91
CA GLY A 40 30.33 -9.72 -4.86
C GLY A 40 29.75 -9.63 -3.44
N GLY A 41 28.43 -9.73 -3.29
CA GLY A 41 27.74 -9.60 -2.00
C GLY A 41 27.59 -8.16 -1.47
N ARG A 42 28.04 -7.15 -2.21
CA ARG A 42 27.96 -5.71 -1.89
C ARG A 42 26.93 -5.02 -2.78
N ILE A 43 26.13 -4.14 -2.21
CA ILE A 43 25.25 -3.25 -2.96
C ILE A 43 26.12 -2.22 -3.69
N ILE A 44 26.01 -2.16 -5.01
CA ILE A 44 26.71 -1.21 -5.89
C ILE A 44 25.79 -0.14 -6.46
N GLY A 45 24.45 -0.35 -6.42
CA GLY A 45 23.46 0.63 -6.82
C GLY A 45 22.12 0.33 -6.18
N GLU A 46 21.37 1.38 -5.88
CA GLU A 46 20.01 1.24 -5.32
C GLU A 46 19.14 2.44 -5.71
N GLY A 47 17.84 2.20 -5.84
CA GLY A 47 16.89 3.24 -6.21
C GLY A 47 15.44 2.82 -5.94
N TYR A 48 14.55 3.80 -6.00
CA TYR A 48 13.11 3.58 -5.94
C TYR A 48 12.38 4.54 -6.85
N HIS A 49 11.11 4.26 -7.13
CA HIS A 49 10.26 5.16 -7.91
C HIS A 49 9.85 6.36 -7.06
N VAL A 50 10.55 7.48 -7.23
CA VAL A 50 10.42 8.67 -6.36
C VAL A 50 9.13 9.43 -6.63
N ARG A 51 8.77 9.59 -7.93
CA ARG A 51 7.62 10.42 -8.33
C ARG A 51 7.08 9.99 -9.69
N TYR A 52 5.75 10.04 -9.83
CA TYR A 52 5.06 9.85 -11.10
C TYR A 52 5.68 10.68 -12.24
N GLY A 53 5.90 10.04 -13.37
CA GLY A 53 6.51 10.64 -14.57
C GLY A 53 8.03 10.85 -14.50
N LYS A 54 8.69 10.40 -13.43
CA LYS A 54 10.17 10.34 -13.31
C LYS A 54 10.68 8.91 -13.50
N GLY A 55 12.01 8.73 -13.43
CA GLY A 55 12.66 7.42 -13.58
C GLY A 55 12.07 6.35 -12.66
N HIS A 56 11.92 5.16 -13.19
CA HIS A 56 11.53 3.98 -12.40
C HIS A 56 12.67 3.57 -11.46
N ALA A 57 12.41 2.64 -10.55
CA ALA A 57 13.37 2.17 -9.54
C ALA A 57 14.65 1.65 -10.18
N GLU A 58 14.54 0.87 -11.26
CA GLU A 58 15.66 0.30 -12.00
C GLU A 58 16.53 1.41 -12.63
N VAL A 59 15.92 2.42 -13.24
CA VAL A 59 16.63 3.59 -13.81
C VAL A 59 17.43 4.30 -12.73
N ASN A 60 16.80 4.53 -11.56
CA ASN A 60 17.44 5.19 -10.44
C ASN A 60 18.54 4.33 -9.81
N ALA A 61 18.35 3.01 -9.75
CA ALA A 61 19.35 2.08 -9.24
C ALA A 61 20.61 2.05 -10.15
N PHE A 62 20.44 1.96 -11.47
CA PHE A 62 21.58 2.03 -12.39
C PHE A 62 22.26 3.40 -12.38
N ALA A 63 21.50 4.49 -12.26
CA ALA A 63 22.04 5.83 -12.18
C ALA A 63 22.85 6.10 -10.89
N SER A 64 22.63 5.31 -9.84
CA SER A 64 23.36 5.41 -8.56
C SER A 64 24.65 4.58 -8.54
N VAL A 65 24.90 3.73 -9.54
CA VAL A 65 26.15 2.95 -9.66
C VAL A 65 27.30 3.92 -9.93
N ARG A 66 28.36 3.82 -9.14
CA ARG A 66 29.56 4.61 -9.32
C ARG A 66 30.35 4.12 -10.55
N SER A 67 31.06 5.02 -11.22
CA SER A 67 31.88 4.68 -12.39
C SER A 67 32.92 3.57 -12.11
N GLU A 68 33.45 3.52 -10.90
CA GLU A 68 34.39 2.46 -10.45
C GLU A 68 33.73 1.07 -10.33
N ASP A 69 32.40 1.03 -10.13
CA ASP A 69 31.60 -0.19 -9.99
C ASP A 69 30.92 -0.64 -11.29
N GLU A 70 30.87 0.22 -12.32
CA GLU A 70 30.25 -0.12 -13.63
C GLU A 70 30.82 -1.41 -14.26
N PRO A 71 32.12 -1.69 -14.20
CA PRO A 71 32.69 -2.94 -14.73
C PRO A 71 32.16 -4.22 -14.04
N LEU A 72 31.54 -4.09 -12.86
CA LEU A 72 30.97 -5.21 -12.11
C LEU A 72 29.53 -5.57 -12.54
N LEU A 73 28.89 -4.73 -13.37
CA LEU A 73 27.50 -4.96 -13.81
C LEU A 73 27.27 -6.33 -14.48
N PRO A 74 28.17 -6.82 -15.38
CA PRO A 74 27.99 -8.15 -16.00
C PRO A 74 28.02 -9.33 -15.02
N GLU A 75 28.59 -9.16 -13.82
CA GLU A 75 28.62 -10.18 -12.78
C GLU A 75 27.57 -9.93 -11.68
N SER A 76 26.78 -8.86 -11.80
CA SER A 76 25.83 -8.43 -10.78
C SER A 76 24.49 -9.15 -10.86
N THR A 77 23.74 -9.11 -9.74
CA THR A 77 22.34 -9.44 -9.65
C THR A 77 21.54 -8.16 -9.37
N ILE A 78 20.49 -7.89 -10.15
CA ILE A 78 19.53 -6.85 -9.82
C ILE A 78 18.30 -7.47 -9.16
N TYR A 79 17.87 -6.89 -8.04
CA TYR A 79 16.67 -7.20 -7.29
C TYR A 79 15.64 -6.11 -7.55
N VAL A 80 14.40 -6.47 -7.86
CA VAL A 80 13.31 -5.50 -8.09
C VAL A 80 12.04 -6.00 -7.40
N SER A 81 11.40 -5.17 -6.60
CA SER A 81 10.22 -5.58 -5.82
C SER A 81 8.97 -5.87 -6.66
N LEU A 82 8.93 -5.39 -7.92
CA LEU A 82 7.85 -5.63 -8.87
C LEU A 82 8.45 -5.93 -10.25
N GLU A 83 7.73 -6.69 -11.06
CA GLU A 83 8.12 -7.01 -12.43
C GLU A 83 8.56 -5.77 -13.24
N PRO A 84 9.74 -5.79 -13.88
CA PRO A 84 10.19 -4.71 -14.75
C PRO A 84 9.25 -4.49 -15.93
N CYS A 85 8.86 -3.24 -16.20
CA CYS A 85 7.96 -2.93 -17.29
C CYS A 85 8.54 -3.30 -18.65
N SER A 86 7.66 -3.75 -19.58
CA SER A 86 8.03 -4.20 -20.95
C SER A 86 7.46 -3.34 -22.06
N HIS A 87 6.58 -2.39 -21.72
CA HIS A 87 5.94 -1.49 -22.71
C HIS A 87 6.61 -0.13 -22.74
N TYR A 88 6.60 0.49 -23.91
CA TYR A 88 7.03 1.89 -24.09
C TYR A 88 5.97 2.81 -23.51
N GLY A 89 6.37 3.59 -22.48
CA GLY A 89 5.60 4.68 -21.91
C GLY A 89 6.24 6.02 -22.24
N LYS A 90 6.39 6.88 -21.24
CA LYS A 90 7.17 8.14 -21.35
C LYS A 90 8.67 7.89 -21.43
N THR A 91 9.12 6.73 -21.00
CA THR A 91 10.52 6.25 -21.00
C THR A 91 10.61 4.86 -21.63
N PRO A 92 11.79 4.45 -22.14
CA PRO A 92 12.02 3.08 -22.57
C PRO A 92 11.73 2.09 -21.46
N PRO A 93 11.32 0.84 -21.80
CA PRO A 93 11.03 -0.21 -20.81
C PRO A 93 12.22 -0.54 -19.92
N CYS A 94 11.96 -0.79 -18.63
CA CYS A 94 13.01 -1.19 -17.69
C CYS A 94 13.62 -2.56 -18.05
N ALA A 95 12.84 -3.47 -18.64
CA ALA A 95 13.35 -4.73 -19.15
C ALA A 95 14.46 -4.51 -20.20
N ASP A 96 14.29 -3.55 -21.11
CA ASP A 96 15.32 -3.20 -22.12
C ASP A 96 16.57 -2.60 -21.48
N LEU A 97 16.40 -1.75 -20.49
CA LEU A 97 17.51 -1.18 -19.75
C LEU A 97 18.32 -2.28 -19.03
N ILE A 98 17.65 -3.21 -18.34
CA ILE A 98 18.29 -4.35 -17.64
C ILE A 98 19.09 -5.20 -18.65
N ILE A 99 18.51 -5.52 -19.80
CA ILE A 99 19.19 -6.29 -20.86
C ILE A 99 20.42 -5.51 -21.38
N SER A 100 20.29 -4.21 -21.63
CA SER A 100 21.40 -3.38 -22.12
C SER A 100 22.57 -3.26 -21.16
N LYS A 101 22.31 -3.41 -19.84
CA LYS A 101 23.32 -3.41 -18.78
C LYS A 101 23.98 -4.77 -18.57
N ALA A 102 23.51 -5.81 -19.28
CA ALA A 102 24.07 -7.16 -19.31
C ALA A 102 24.28 -7.78 -17.92
N VAL A 103 23.38 -7.52 -16.95
CA VAL A 103 23.47 -8.09 -15.61
C VAL A 103 23.36 -9.62 -15.69
N LYS A 104 24.02 -10.33 -14.79
CA LYS A 104 24.06 -11.80 -14.75
C LYS A 104 22.73 -12.43 -14.38
N ARG A 105 21.99 -11.80 -13.45
CA ARG A 105 20.76 -12.35 -12.87
C ARG A 105 19.79 -11.25 -12.48
N VAL A 106 18.50 -11.53 -12.58
CA VAL A 106 17.38 -10.69 -12.11
C VAL A 106 16.56 -11.44 -11.08
N VAL A 107 16.26 -10.81 -9.96
CA VAL A 107 15.38 -11.35 -8.91
C VAL A 107 14.19 -10.42 -8.76
N VAL A 108 12.98 -10.97 -8.96
CA VAL A 108 11.71 -10.23 -8.94
C VAL A 108 10.90 -10.64 -7.73
N GLY A 109 10.38 -9.66 -6.98
CA GLY A 109 9.52 -9.90 -5.83
C GLY A 109 8.16 -10.48 -6.24
N CYS A 110 7.39 -9.77 -7.05
CA CYS A 110 6.10 -10.24 -7.55
C CYS A 110 5.84 -9.81 -9.00
N ILE A 111 4.90 -10.50 -9.66
CA ILE A 111 4.44 -10.18 -11.01
C ILE A 111 3.50 -8.98 -10.96
N ASP A 112 3.55 -8.10 -11.97
CA ASP A 112 2.63 -6.98 -12.11
C ASP A 112 1.26 -7.49 -12.63
N PRO A 113 0.14 -7.23 -11.92
CA PRO A 113 -1.19 -7.65 -12.37
C PRO A 113 -1.72 -6.85 -13.56
N PHE A 114 -1.06 -5.74 -13.91
CA PHE A 114 -1.48 -4.91 -15.04
C PHE A 114 -1.30 -5.66 -16.36
N ALA A 115 -2.40 -5.89 -17.08
CA ALA A 115 -2.45 -6.77 -18.26
C ALA A 115 -1.45 -6.45 -19.39
N LYS A 116 -0.95 -5.20 -19.47
CA LYS A 116 0.08 -4.80 -20.44
C LYS A 116 1.49 -5.22 -20.02
N VAL A 117 1.72 -5.59 -18.78
CA VAL A 117 3.01 -6.01 -18.23
C VAL A 117 3.03 -7.51 -17.98
N GLN A 118 2.14 -8.01 -17.22
CA GLN A 118 1.90 -9.36 -16.71
C GLN A 118 2.79 -10.48 -17.33
N GLY A 119 3.96 -10.70 -16.76
CA GLY A 119 4.93 -11.71 -17.18
C GLY A 119 5.78 -11.35 -18.42
N ARG A 120 5.45 -10.30 -19.16
CA ARG A 120 6.12 -9.96 -20.44
C ARG A 120 7.53 -9.39 -20.21
N GLY A 121 7.74 -8.64 -19.15
CA GLY A 121 9.06 -8.11 -18.79
C GLY A 121 10.02 -9.22 -18.39
N ILE A 122 9.55 -10.15 -17.57
CA ILE A 122 10.29 -11.34 -17.13
C ILE A 122 10.65 -12.20 -18.34
N GLU A 123 9.67 -12.47 -19.21
CA GLU A 123 9.89 -13.32 -20.39
C GLU A 123 10.91 -12.70 -21.36
N LYS A 124 10.83 -11.38 -21.61
CA LYS A 124 11.78 -10.65 -22.44
C LYS A 124 13.21 -10.74 -21.92
N ILE A 125 13.40 -10.63 -20.60
CA ILE A 125 14.71 -10.74 -19.93
C ILE A 125 15.25 -12.18 -20.07
N ARG A 126 14.40 -13.21 -19.90
CA ARG A 126 14.77 -14.62 -20.08
C ARG A 126 15.20 -14.92 -21.53
N GLN A 127 14.46 -14.39 -22.50
CA GLN A 127 14.79 -14.57 -23.94
C GLN A 127 16.13 -13.91 -24.31
N ALA A 128 16.58 -12.91 -23.56
CA ALA A 128 17.91 -12.32 -23.70
C ALA A 128 19.03 -13.16 -23.04
N GLY A 129 18.71 -14.34 -22.46
CA GLY A 129 19.67 -15.24 -21.85
C GLY A 129 20.02 -14.91 -20.38
N ILE A 130 19.30 -13.97 -19.74
CA ILE A 130 19.53 -13.60 -18.34
C ILE A 130 18.72 -14.51 -17.42
N GLU A 131 19.36 -15.01 -16.35
CA GLU A 131 18.67 -15.82 -15.33
C GLU A 131 17.65 -14.95 -14.57
N VAL A 132 16.39 -15.46 -14.44
CA VAL A 132 15.31 -14.75 -13.71
C VAL A 132 14.69 -15.64 -12.65
N THR A 133 14.79 -15.21 -11.40
CA THR A 133 14.07 -15.78 -10.24
C THR A 133 12.89 -14.90 -9.90
N VAL A 134 11.73 -15.47 -9.60
CA VAL A 134 10.49 -14.75 -9.26
C VAL A 134 9.91 -15.25 -7.94
N GLY A 135 9.23 -14.40 -7.18
CA GLY A 135 8.49 -14.79 -5.98
C GLY A 135 9.28 -14.66 -4.67
N ILE A 136 10.34 -13.86 -4.66
CA ILE A 136 11.10 -13.61 -3.41
C ILE A 136 10.40 -12.53 -2.59
N LEU A 137 9.96 -12.86 -1.36
CA LEU A 137 9.09 -12.04 -0.51
C LEU A 137 7.83 -11.56 -1.26
N GLU A 138 7.21 -12.46 -2.01
CA GLU A 138 6.10 -12.13 -2.89
C GLU A 138 4.92 -11.51 -2.14
N GLN A 139 4.57 -12.05 -0.97
CA GLN A 139 3.45 -11.57 -0.17
C GLN A 139 3.69 -10.14 0.34
N GLU A 140 4.92 -9.83 0.76
CA GLU A 140 5.33 -8.50 1.21
C GLU A 140 5.33 -7.50 0.05
N CYS A 141 5.80 -7.91 -1.13
CA CYS A 141 5.77 -7.09 -2.34
C CYS A 141 4.33 -6.78 -2.79
N GLN A 142 3.45 -7.78 -2.75
CA GLN A 142 2.03 -7.61 -3.03
C GLN A 142 1.35 -6.72 -1.99
N TRP A 143 1.66 -6.91 -0.71
CA TRP A 143 1.11 -6.09 0.37
C TRP A 143 1.50 -4.62 0.24
N LEU A 144 2.75 -4.33 -0.10
CA LEU A 144 3.20 -2.96 -0.33
C LEU A 144 2.36 -2.27 -1.40
N ASN A 145 2.07 -2.97 -2.49
CA ASN A 145 1.33 -2.45 -3.65
C ASN A 145 -0.15 -2.86 -3.68
N ARG A 146 -0.76 -3.27 -2.55
CA ARG A 146 -2.14 -3.77 -2.46
C ARG A 146 -3.19 -2.82 -3.04
N ARG A 147 -2.97 -1.50 -2.91
CA ARG A 147 -3.86 -0.47 -3.47
C ARG A 147 -3.84 -0.51 -4.99
N PHE A 148 -2.66 -0.47 -5.57
CA PHE A 148 -2.44 -0.58 -7.01
C PHE A 148 -2.98 -1.91 -7.56
N PHE A 149 -2.71 -3.01 -6.90
CA PHE A 149 -3.18 -4.34 -7.33
C PHE A 149 -4.70 -4.46 -7.28
N THR A 150 -5.33 -4.00 -6.21
CA THR A 150 -6.80 -4.00 -6.10
C THR A 150 -7.44 -3.12 -7.19
N TYR A 151 -6.92 -1.93 -7.40
CA TYR A 151 -7.43 -1.00 -8.40
C TYR A 151 -7.41 -1.62 -9.81
N HIS A 152 -6.29 -2.22 -10.21
CA HIS A 152 -6.15 -2.80 -11.56
C HIS A 152 -6.82 -4.15 -11.74
N SER A 153 -6.98 -4.96 -10.68
CA SER A 153 -7.59 -6.30 -10.76
C SER A 153 -9.09 -6.30 -10.47
N LYS A 154 -9.56 -5.43 -9.56
CA LYS A 154 -10.97 -5.40 -9.14
C LYS A 154 -11.74 -4.19 -9.68
N HIS A 155 -11.08 -3.27 -10.41
CA HIS A 155 -11.66 -2.06 -10.98
C HIS A 155 -12.40 -1.19 -9.94
N ARG A 156 -11.83 -1.08 -8.74
CA ARG A 156 -12.31 -0.25 -7.65
C ARG A 156 -11.16 0.13 -6.71
N PRO A 157 -11.32 1.15 -5.85
CA PRO A 157 -10.31 1.43 -4.81
C PRO A 157 -10.12 0.26 -3.83
N TYR A 158 -8.94 0.19 -3.24
CA TYR A 158 -8.66 -0.58 -2.03
C TYR A 158 -9.38 0.10 -0.86
N ILE A 159 -10.22 -0.64 -0.12
CA ILE A 159 -11.12 -0.07 0.88
C ILE A 159 -10.65 -0.44 2.29
N ILE A 160 -10.38 0.59 3.11
CA ILE A 160 -10.00 0.48 4.50
C ILE A 160 -11.16 0.98 5.37
N LEU A 161 -11.76 0.10 6.16
CA LEU A 161 -12.70 0.49 7.21
C LEU A 161 -11.92 0.81 8.48
N LYS A 162 -12.07 2.00 9.05
CA LYS A 162 -11.34 2.42 10.26
C LYS A 162 -12.29 3.03 11.28
N TRP A 163 -12.26 2.48 12.51
CA TRP A 163 -12.94 3.09 13.64
C TRP A 163 -12.11 2.99 14.92
N ALA A 164 -12.46 3.81 15.90
CA ALA A 164 -11.99 3.72 17.27
C ALA A 164 -13.14 3.37 18.19
N GLN A 165 -12.89 2.57 19.23
CA GLN A 165 -13.88 2.14 20.20
C GLN A 165 -13.33 2.15 21.62
N THR A 166 -14.23 2.24 22.60
CA THR A 166 -13.93 2.09 24.03
C THR A 166 -13.66 0.62 24.39
N ALA A 167 -13.19 0.36 25.60
CA ALA A 167 -12.96 -1.00 26.12
C ALA A 167 -14.21 -1.90 26.05
N ASN A 168 -15.39 -1.32 26.22
CA ASN A 168 -16.68 -2.02 26.14
C ASN A 168 -17.42 -1.82 24.81
N GLY A 169 -16.70 -1.41 23.74
CA GLY A 169 -17.17 -1.50 22.37
C GLY A 169 -18.09 -0.38 21.89
N PHE A 170 -18.01 0.83 22.45
CA PHE A 170 -18.75 2.00 21.97
C PHE A 170 -17.87 2.94 21.14
N ILE A 171 -18.46 3.63 20.16
CA ILE A 171 -17.77 4.58 19.28
C ILE A 171 -18.09 6.05 19.62
N ASP A 172 -18.99 6.28 20.55
CA ASP A 172 -19.37 7.61 21.09
C ASP A 172 -19.82 7.47 22.55
N ASP A 173 -20.15 8.56 23.22
CA ASP A 173 -20.69 8.60 24.59
C ASP A 173 -22.08 9.25 24.56
N HIS A 174 -23.12 8.50 24.93
CA HIS A 174 -24.50 8.99 24.91
C HIS A 174 -24.87 9.66 23.56
N PHE A 175 -24.45 9.04 22.45
CA PHE A 175 -24.64 9.52 21.07
C PHE A 175 -23.96 10.87 20.77
N GLN A 176 -23.00 11.31 21.60
CA GLN A 176 -22.17 12.49 21.40
C GLN A 176 -20.74 12.11 21.02
N PRO A 177 -20.03 12.96 20.25
CA PRO A 177 -18.64 12.71 19.88
C PRO A 177 -17.75 12.50 21.11
N LEU A 178 -16.94 11.45 21.07
CA LEU A 178 -16.01 11.08 22.13
C LEU A 178 -14.58 11.00 21.57
N MET A 179 -13.60 11.57 22.30
CA MET A 179 -12.19 11.43 21.98
C MET A 179 -11.67 10.10 22.54
N ILE A 180 -11.59 9.08 21.69
CA ILE A 180 -11.15 7.73 22.05
C ILE A 180 -9.63 7.56 21.83
N SER A 181 -9.11 8.13 20.74
CA SER A 181 -7.71 8.06 20.35
C SER A 181 -6.81 8.92 21.24
N ASN A 182 -5.67 8.37 21.64
CA ASN A 182 -4.59 9.14 22.27
C ASN A 182 -3.73 9.86 21.21
N GLU A 183 -2.75 10.66 21.64
CA GLU A 183 -1.89 11.44 20.73
C GLU A 183 -1.17 10.58 19.69
N GLN A 184 -0.65 9.41 20.08
CA GLN A 184 0.08 8.50 19.19
C GLN A 184 -0.85 7.91 18.13
N THR A 185 -2.02 7.43 18.53
CA THR A 185 -2.98 6.82 17.59
C THR A 185 -3.69 7.87 16.73
N GLN A 186 -3.83 9.10 17.19
CA GLN A 186 -4.25 10.24 16.36
C GLN A 186 -3.21 10.51 15.26
N MET A 187 -1.91 10.56 15.60
CA MET A 187 -0.83 10.73 14.64
C MET A 187 -0.86 9.63 13.57
N LEU A 188 -1.04 8.35 13.97
CA LEU A 188 -1.15 7.22 13.03
C LEU A 188 -2.40 7.31 12.14
N SER A 189 -3.52 7.80 12.66
CA SER A 189 -4.73 8.07 11.87
C SER A 189 -4.48 9.16 10.82
N HIS A 190 -3.74 10.22 11.17
CA HIS A 190 -3.35 11.26 10.23
C HIS A 190 -2.33 10.78 9.20
N GLN A 191 -1.40 9.90 9.59
CA GLN A 191 -0.50 9.22 8.66
C GLN A 191 -1.30 8.40 7.65
N LEU A 192 -2.23 7.57 8.12
CA LEU A 192 -3.08 6.76 7.24
C LEU A 192 -3.84 7.65 6.25
N ARG A 193 -4.45 8.75 6.69
CA ARG A 193 -5.12 9.70 5.79
C ARG A 193 -4.19 10.31 4.75
N ALA A 194 -2.93 10.59 5.11
CA ALA A 194 -1.93 11.11 4.18
C ALA A 194 -1.51 10.07 3.12
N GLU A 195 -1.65 8.79 3.43
CA GLU A 195 -1.30 7.67 2.57
C GLU A 195 -2.44 7.25 1.63
N GLU A 196 -3.67 7.74 1.80
CA GLU A 196 -4.83 7.32 1.01
C GLU A 196 -5.33 8.45 0.10
N ASP A 197 -5.97 8.06 -1.03
CA ASP A 197 -6.44 9.02 -2.03
C ASP A 197 -7.75 9.70 -1.63
N ALA A 198 -8.63 8.96 -0.94
CA ALA A 198 -9.93 9.47 -0.53
C ALA A 198 -10.30 9.01 0.89
N ILE A 199 -11.14 9.85 1.55
CA ILE A 199 -11.73 9.56 2.85
C ILE A 199 -13.24 9.77 2.79
N LEU A 200 -14.00 8.80 3.32
CA LEU A 200 -15.45 8.80 3.31
C LEU A 200 -16.01 8.79 4.73
N VAL A 201 -17.04 9.59 4.93
CA VAL A 201 -17.92 9.55 6.11
C VAL A 201 -19.37 9.51 5.70
N GLY A 202 -20.23 8.94 6.52
CA GLY A 202 -21.69 9.01 6.31
C GLY A 202 -22.25 10.40 6.59
N HIS A 203 -23.34 10.76 5.93
CA HIS A 203 -24.01 12.06 6.06
C HIS A 203 -24.37 12.41 7.52
N THR A 204 -24.88 11.46 8.29
CA THR A 204 -25.20 11.66 9.72
C THR A 204 -23.98 12.05 10.54
N THR A 205 -22.86 11.32 10.40
CA THR A 205 -21.59 11.62 11.05
C THR A 205 -21.05 12.97 10.63
N PHE A 206 -21.12 13.28 9.34
CA PHE A 206 -20.68 14.58 8.81
C PHE A 206 -21.43 15.74 9.45
N ASN A 207 -22.78 15.65 9.54
CA ASN A 207 -23.61 16.73 10.10
C ASN A 207 -23.47 16.85 11.62
N ARG A 208 -23.40 15.72 12.34
CA ARG A 208 -23.30 15.68 13.80
C ARG A 208 -21.93 16.16 14.30
N ASP A 209 -20.86 15.58 13.74
CA ASP A 209 -19.52 15.70 14.29
C ASP A 209 -18.67 16.77 13.57
N GLN A 210 -19.10 17.21 12.37
CA GLN A 210 -18.36 18.13 11.49
C GLN A 210 -16.85 17.82 11.42
N PRO A 211 -16.44 16.58 11.13
CA PRO A 211 -15.08 16.14 11.27
C PRO A 211 -14.19 16.83 10.25
N ARG A 212 -13.02 17.29 10.68
CA ARG A 212 -12.07 17.96 9.77
C ARG A 212 -11.49 17.05 8.69
N LEU A 213 -11.35 15.75 8.96
CA LEU A 213 -10.82 14.74 8.03
C LEU A 213 -9.51 15.17 7.34
N ASP A 214 -8.66 15.88 8.06
CA ASP A 214 -7.41 16.44 7.56
C ASP A 214 -6.19 15.66 8.06
N VAL A 215 -4.98 16.11 7.69
CA VAL A 215 -3.69 15.47 8.00
C VAL A 215 -2.82 16.35 8.92
N ARG A 216 -3.43 17.21 9.78
CA ARG A 216 -2.71 18.21 10.60
C ARG A 216 -1.62 17.68 11.52
N HIS A 217 -1.68 16.39 11.90
CA HIS A 217 -0.68 15.74 12.76
C HIS A 217 0.30 14.87 11.98
N TRP A 218 0.33 14.96 10.63
CA TRP A 218 1.26 14.27 9.77
C TRP A 218 1.61 15.10 8.54
N HIS A 219 2.79 14.82 7.96
CA HIS A 219 3.18 15.45 6.70
C HIS A 219 2.67 14.61 5.51
N GLY A 220 2.02 15.24 4.53
CA GLY A 220 1.54 14.58 3.34
C GLY A 220 0.33 15.25 2.70
N SER A 221 -0.17 14.64 1.63
CA SER A 221 -1.32 15.13 0.88
C SER A 221 -2.62 14.89 1.65
N LYS A 222 -3.58 15.82 1.52
CA LYS A 222 -4.92 15.62 2.08
C LYS A 222 -5.73 14.71 1.16
N PRO A 223 -6.44 13.69 1.69
CA PRO A 223 -7.32 12.85 0.89
C PRO A 223 -8.53 13.65 0.38
N ARG A 224 -9.07 13.22 -0.77
CA ARG A 224 -10.36 13.72 -1.28
C ARG A 224 -11.48 13.36 -0.30
N ARG A 225 -12.25 14.35 0.17
CA ARG A 225 -13.36 14.10 1.10
C ARG A 225 -14.62 13.70 0.37
N ILE A 226 -15.31 12.68 0.88
CA ILE A 226 -16.55 12.14 0.34
C ILE A 226 -17.56 12.04 1.48
N VAL A 227 -18.76 12.55 1.26
CA VAL A 227 -19.89 12.35 2.16
C VAL A 227 -20.84 11.38 1.49
N LEU A 228 -21.08 10.21 2.12
CA LEU A 228 -22.01 9.22 1.62
C LEU A 228 -23.44 9.61 2.01
N THR A 229 -24.28 9.83 1.01
CA THR A 229 -25.70 10.10 1.15
C THR A 229 -26.53 8.84 0.87
N HIS A 230 -27.78 8.78 1.36
CA HIS A 230 -28.62 7.59 1.24
C HIS A 230 -29.06 7.29 -0.21
N ASP A 231 -29.08 8.30 -1.06
CA ASP A 231 -29.44 8.20 -2.48
C ASP A 231 -28.33 7.73 -3.40
N ARG A 232 -27.11 7.54 -2.87
CA ARG A 232 -25.96 7.10 -3.65
C ARG A 232 -25.57 5.64 -3.34
N PRO A 233 -25.92 4.69 -4.22
CA PRO A 233 -25.54 3.27 -4.04
C PRO A 233 -24.01 3.07 -4.03
N LEU A 234 -23.52 2.19 -3.13
CA LEU A 234 -22.06 1.89 -3.03
C LEU A 234 -21.43 1.40 -4.33
N PRO A 235 -22.08 0.51 -5.15
CA PRO A 235 -21.50 0.11 -6.43
C PRO A 235 -21.25 1.30 -7.36
N GLN A 236 -22.22 2.21 -7.50
CA GLN A 236 -22.07 3.41 -8.33
C GLN A 236 -20.95 4.33 -7.81
N LEU A 237 -20.82 4.46 -6.48
CA LEU A 237 -19.70 5.20 -5.88
C LEU A 237 -18.36 4.56 -6.21
N MET A 238 -18.25 3.22 -6.18
CA MET A 238 -17.01 2.51 -6.51
C MET A 238 -16.62 2.72 -7.97
N ASP A 239 -17.57 2.62 -8.89
CA ASP A 239 -17.35 2.87 -10.31
C ASP A 239 -16.87 4.31 -10.56
N ASP A 240 -17.52 5.28 -9.93
CA ASP A 240 -17.15 6.69 -10.05
C ASP A 240 -15.73 6.97 -9.52
N LEU A 241 -15.37 6.38 -8.37
CA LEU A 241 -14.03 6.47 -7.83
C LEU A 241 -12.98 5.83 -8.74
N TYR A 242 -13.30 4.68 -9.33
CA TYR A 242 -12.44 4.03 -10.31
C TYR A 242 -12.21 4.90 -11.54
N GLN A 243 -13.26 5.48 -12.12
CA GLN A 243 -13.16 6.38 -13.28
C GLN A 243 -12.35 7.66 -12.99
N HIS A 244 -12.30 8.08 -11.72
CA HIS A 244 -11.49 9.24 -11.29
C HIS A 244 -10.11 8.87 -10.73
N GLU A 245 -9.60 7.68 -11.07
CA GLU A 245 -8.27 7.19 -10.70
C GLU A 245 -7.98 7.15 -9.19
N VAL A 246 -9.03 7.01 -8.35
CA VAL A 246 -8.90 6.84 -6.90
C VAL A 246 -8.52 5.38 -6.61
N GLN A 247 -7.30 5.14 -6.16
CA GLN A 247 -6.79 3.79 -5.90
C GLN A 247 -7.08 3.30 -4.48
N SER A 248 -7.38 4.21 -3.54
CA SER A 248 -7.62 3.85 -2.16
C SER A 248 -8.67 4.73 -1.49
N LEU A 249 -9.44 4.14 -0.56
CA LEU A 249 -10.51 4.77 0.17
C LEU A 249 -10.46 4.38 1.65
N ILE A 250 -10.37 5.37 2.56
CA ILE A 250 -10.64 5.16 3.98
C ILE A 250 -12.11 5.47 4.25
N VAL A 251 -12.79 4.59 4.98
CA VAL A 251 -14.13 4.82 5.53
C VAL A 251 -13.99 5.05 7.04
N GLU A 252 -14.26 6.27 7.50
CA GLU A 252 -14.22 6.66 8.91
C GLU A 252 -15.61 7.06 9.45
N GLY A 253 -16.66 6.78 8.71
CA GLY A 253 -18.04 7.15 9.05
C GLY A 253 -18.67 6.24 10.07
N GLY A 254 -19.78 6.68 10.72
CA GLY A 254 -20.46 5.98 11.80
C GLY A 254 -20.84 4.52 11.49
N ARG A 255 -21.37 3.83 12.50
CA ARG A 255 -21.72 2.40 12.47
C ARG A 255 -22.47 1.98 11.19
N GLN A 256 -23.56 2.68 10.83
CA GLN A 256 -24.38 2.32 9.67
C GLN A 256 -23.57 2.31 8.37
N THR A 257 -22.66 3.30 8.20
CA THR A 257 -21.77 3.35 7.04
C THR A 257 -20.86 2.15 6.98
N HIS A 258 -20.18 1.80 8.08
CA HIS A 258 -19.33 0.62 8.14
C HIS A 258 -20.12 -0.66 7.87
N GLU A 259 -21.32 -0.82 8.47
CA GLU A 259 -22.18 -1.98 8.27
C GLU A 259 -22.60 -2.13 6.79
N SER A 260 -22.89 -1.04 6.08
CA SER A 260 -23.21 -1.09 4.64
C SER A 260 -22.05 -1.62 3.79
N PHE A 261 -20.81 -1.23 4.10
CA PHE A 261 -19.62 -1.78 3.45
C PHE A 261 -19.35 -3.24 3.82
N LEU A 262 -19.55 -3.61 5.07
CA LEU A 262 -19.40 -5.00 5.56
C LEU A 262 -20.43 -5.93 4.92
N GLN A 263 -21.70 -5.55 4.87
CA GLN A 263 -22.79 -6.34 4.29
C GLN A 263 -22.64 -6.56 2.79
N THR A 264 -22.14 -5.55 2.07
CA THR A 264 -21.86 -5.66 0.62
C THR A 264 -20.53 -6.35 0.32
N GLY A 265 -19.71 -6.66 1.33
CA GLY A 265 -18.38 -7.22 1.14
C GLY A 265 -17.37 -6.25 0.51
N LEU A 266 -17.68 -4.95 0.46
CA LEU A 266 -16.82 -3.90 -0.10
C LEU A 266 -15.81 -3.42 0.95
N TRP A 267 -14.86 -4.28 1.28
CA TRP A 267 -13.73 -3.94 2.15
C TRP A 267 -12.55 -4.86 1.84
N ASP A 268 -11.34 -4.41 2.08
CA ASP A 268 -10.10 -5.18 1.91
C ASP A 268 -9.28 -5.20 3.22
N GLU A 269 -9.39 -4.13 4.04
CA GLU A 269 -8.68 -3.96 5.30
C GLU A 269 -9.62 -3.35 6.34
N ILE A 270 -9.52 -3.79 7.60
CA ILE A 270 -10.24 -3.19 8.73
C ILE A 270 -9.20 -2.80 9.77
N ARG A 271 -9.25 -1.56 10.25
CA ARG A 271 -8.43 -1.05 11.35
C ARG A 271 -9.30 -0.69 12.53
N VAL A 272 -9.11 -1.41 13.64
CA VAL A 272 -9.81 -1.18 14.89
C VAL A 272 -8.83 -0.63 15.92
N GLU A 273 -9.13 0.54 16.44
CA GLU A 273 -8.46 1.08 17.60
C GLU A 273 -9.34 0.85 18.83
N THR A 274 -8.82 0.19 19.87
CA THR A 274 -9.53 -0.01 21.14
C THR A 274 -8.78 0.70 22.27
N ASN A 275 -9.45 1.64 22.92
CA ASN A 275 -8.93 2.29 24.13
C ASN A 275 -9.36 1.47 25.36
N HIS A 276 -8.42 0.74 25.96
CA HIS A 276 -8.68 -0.13 27.11
C HIS A 276 -8.87 0.60 28.45
N LEU A 277 -8.58 1.90 28.50
CA LEU A 277 -8.72 2.73 29.69
C LEU A 277 -10.05 3.50 29.73
N LEU A 278 -10.79 3.49 28.61
CA LEU A 278 -12.03 4.26 28.46
C LEU A 278 -13.24 3.32 28.38
N MET A 279 -14.22 3.58 29.23
CA MET A 279 -15.51 2.89 29.23
C MET A 279 -16.64 3.93 29.29
N VAL A 280 -17.74 3.67 28.60
CA VAL A 280 -18.95 4.48 28.64
C VAL A 280 -20.15 3.64 29.04
N SER A 281 -21.18 4.24 29.60
CA SER A 281 -22.38 3.53 30.08
C SER A 281 -23.41 3.30 29.00
N ASP A 282 -23.46 4.17 27.97
CA ASP A 282 -24.41 4.10 26.86
C ASP A 282 -23.86 4.82 25.63
N GLY A 283 -24.33 4.45 24.43
CA GLY A 283 -23.91 5.05 23.17
C GLY A 283 -24.08 4.12 21.98
N THR A 284 -23.45 4.46 20.87
CA THR A 284 -23.46 3.66 19.66
C THR A 284 -22.42 2.55 19.76
N HIS A 285 -22.84 1.29 19.68
CA HIS A 285 -21.91 0.16 19.58
C HIS A 285 -21.09 0.20 18.29
N ALA A 286 -19.83 -0.22 18.39
CA ALA A 286 -18.95 -0.41 17.24
C ALA A 286 -19.52 -1.43 16.24
N PRO A 287 -19.12 -1.36 14.96
CA PRO A 287 -19.41 -2.43 14.00
C PRO A 287 -18.81 -3.77 14.45
N GLN A 288 -19.50 -4.86 14.12
CA GLN A 288 -18.96 -6.19 14.39
C GLN A 288 -17.94 -6.60 13.31
N LEU A 289 -16.83 -7.19 13.76
CA LEU A 289 -15.85 -7.76 12.84
C LEU A 289 -16.48 -8.93 12.07
N PRO A 290 -16.30 -8.99 10.74
CA PRO A 290 -16.80 -10.10 9.94
C PRO A 290 -16.02 -11.39 10.23
N ALA A 291 -16.68 -12.54 10.19
CA ALA A 291 -16.07 -13.85 10.49
C ALA A 291 -14.87 -14.20 9.59
N GLN A 292 -14.81 -13.66 8.35
CA GLN A 292 -13.72 -13.84 7.41
C GLN A 292 -12.50 -12.93 7.67
N GLY A 293 -12.61 -11.97 8.60
CA GLY A 293 -11.50 -11.08 8.95
C GLY A 293 -10.39 -11.83 9.67
N ARG A 294 -9.18 -11.81 9.10
CA ARG A 294 -7.99 -12.43 9.68
C ARG A 294 -7.10 -11.36 10.28
N LEU A 295 -6.72 -11.51 11.55
CA LEU A 295 -5.79 -10.60 12.21
C LEU A 295 -4.43 -10.64 11.51
N ARG A 296 -3.99 -9.51 10.98
CA ARG A 296 -2.70 -9.33 10.33
C ARG A 296 -1.65 -8.74 11.28
N SER A 297 -2.04 -7.76 12.07
CA SER A 297 -1.13 -7.13 13.04
C SER A 297 -1.90 -6.60 14.25
N HIS A 298 -1.20 -6.58 15.38
CA HIS A 298 -1.64 -6.00 16.64
C HIS A 298 -0.50 -5.15 17.21
N GLN A 299 -0.78 -3.92 17.58
CA GLN A 299 0.20 -2.99 18.17
C GLN A 299 -0.45 -2.22 19.32
N SER A 300 0.32 -1.97 20.38
CA SER A 300 -0.14 -1.25 21.57
C SER A 300 0.52 0.11 21.70
N TYR A 301 -0.27 1.14 22.03
CA TYR A 301 0.14 2.55 22.12
C TYR A 301 -0.48 3.19 23.37
N ALA A 302 0.24 3.17 24.49
CA ALA A 302 -0.16 3.86 25.73
C ALA A 302 -1.64 3.67 26.14
N GLY A 303 -2.09 2.41 26.20
CA GLY A 303 -3.46 2.04 26.57
C GLY A 303 -4.44 1.88 25.41
N ASN A 304 -4.07 2.25 24.20
CA ASN A 304 -4.82 1.95 22.99
C ASN A 304 -4.15 0.80 22.21
N ASN A 305 -4.94 -0.16 21.74
CA ASN A 305 -4.49 -1.17 20.80
C ASN A 305 -5.00 -0.83 19.41
N LEU A 306 -4.12 -1.01 18.41
CA LEU A 306 -4.49 -0.92 17.01
C LEU A 306 -4.36 -2.30 16.38
N GLU A 307 -5.47 -2.83 15.89
CA GLU A 307 -5.56 -4.12 15.23
C GLU A 307 -5.90 -3.93 13.74
N VAL A 308 -5.19 -4.65 12.89
CA VAL A 308 -5.41 -4.63 11.44
C VAL A 308 -5.87 -6.01 11.01
N TYR A 309 -7.01 -6.07 10.34
CA TYR A 309 -7.58 -7.29 9.77
C TYR A 309 -7.63 -7.19 8.26
N THR A 310 -7.48 -8.33 7.58
CA THR A 310 -7.63 -8.48 6.12
C THR A 310 -8.55 -9.65 5.80
N LYS A 311 -9.05 -9.72 4.58
CA LYS A 311 -9.81 -10.91 4.11
C LYS A 311 -8.95 -12.14 4.04
#